data_0c464e480ed86a2bdc651739d687c22d
#
_entry.id   0c464e480ed86a2bdc651739d687c22d
#
_cell.length_a   1.000
_cell.length_b   1.000
_cell.length_c   1.000
_cell.angle_alpha   90.00
_cell.angle_beta   90.00
_cell.angle_gamma   90.00
#
_symmetry.space_group_name_H-M   'P 1'
#
loop_
_entity.id
_entity.type
_entity.pdbx_description
1 polymer ?
#
loop_
_entity_poly.entity_id
_entity_poly.type
_entity_poly.pdbx_seq_one_letter_code
_entity_poly.pdbx_strand_id
1 'polypeptide(L)'
;MLVVVYETSASDRRFFLPEPLGGVTIVLDAGHGGIDGGASNGDIIEKDITLAITQKLARQLKRLGAEVVMTRTTDGDVISEHKPNETFASLRERKKQDIFLRQSIVASTQPDLFITVHANAIPDSKWRGAQVFYHKTGHESSQYLAKSVMESIKGELGNTTREALAIEQIYLLKKADVPAVLVETGFLSNPEERDLLADKNYQDKMAAAIARGIEDYFDMTFE
;
A
#
# COMPACT_ATOMS: atom_id res chain seq x y z
N MET A 1 -32.47 -61.63 -9.85
CA MET A 1 -31.23 -60.93 -10.27
C MET A 1 -31.43 -59.45 -9.93
N LEU A 2 -30.87 -58.99 -8.81
CA LEU A 2 -31.02 -57.64 -8.33
C LEU A 2 -29.87 -56.80 -8.89
N VAL A 3 -30.18 -55.80 -9.74
CA VAL A 3 -29.20 -54.86 -10.27
C VAL A 3 -29.11 -53.71 -9.26
N VAL A 4 -28.01 -53.62 -8.55
CA VAL A 4 -27.70 -52.46 -7.69
C VAL A 4 -26.98 -51.42 -8.54
N VAL A 5 -27.69 -50.34 -8.85
CA VAL A 5 -27.10 -49.14 -9.49
C VAL A 5 -26.41 -48.33 -8.41
N TYR A 6 -25.06 -48.29 -8.43
CA TYR A 6 -24.30 -47.33 -7.65
C TYR A 6 -24.38 -45.98 -8.34
N GLU A 7 -25.14 -45.04 -7.76
CA GLU A 7 -25.00 -43.63 -8.07
C GLU A 7 -23.68 -43.13 -7.51
N THR A 8 -22.71 -42.90 -8.37
CA THR A 8 -21.49 -42.18 -8.01
C THR A 8 -21.85 -40.71 -7.83
N SER A 9 -21.99 -40.32 -6.56
CA SER A 9 -22.05 -38.92 -6.18
C SER A 9 -20.87 -38.16 -6.81
N ALA A 10 -21.18 -37.21 -7.69
CA ALA A 10 -20.19 -36.27 -8.20
C ALA A 10 -19.68 -35.46 -7.01
N SER A 11 -18.50 -35.83 -6.52
CA SER A 11 -17.81 -35.02 -5.52
C SER A 11 -17.56 -33.64 -6.11
N ASP A 12 -18.13 -32.62 -5.50
CA ASP A 12 -17.79 -31.22 -5.74
C ASP A 12 -16.26 -31.06 -5.69
N ARG A 13 -15.61 -31.16 -6.84
CA ARG A 13 -14.26 -30.71 -7.01
C ARG A 13 -14.32 -29.18 -6.99
N ARG A 14 -14.32 -28.57 -5.80
CA ARG A 14 -13.95 -27.19 -5.67
C ARG A 14 -12.52 -27.10 -6.18
N PHE A 15 -12.34 -26.54 -7.36
CA PHE A 15 -11.06 -26.11 -7.83
C PHE A 15 -10.60 -25.03 -6.85
N PHE A 16 -9.73 -25.41 -5.91
CA PHE A 16 -8.97 -24.43 -5.14
C PHE A 16 -8.05 -23.75 -6.15
N LEU A 17 -8.43 -22.54 -6.56
CA LEU A 17 -7.47 -21.67 -7.23
C LEU A 17 -6.35 -21.41 -6.21
N PRO A 18 -5.07 -21.54 -6.62
CA PRO A 18 -3.98 -21.19 -5.74
C PRO A 18 -4.18 -19.73 -5.28
N GLU A 19 -4.06 -19.49 -3.98
CA GLU A 19 -4.05 -18.15 -3.40
C GLU A 19 -2.58 -17.73 -3.29
N PRO A 20 -2.05 -16.95 -4.25
CA PRO A 20 -0.61 -16.64 -4.33
C PRO A 20 -0.05 -16.02 -3.04
N LEU A 21 -0.90 -15.32 -2.30
CA LEU A 21 -0.54 -14.69 -1.02
C LEU A 21 -1.25 -15.33 0.18
N GLY A 22 -1.67 -16.60 0.04
CA GLY A 22 -2.30 -17.35 1.13
C GLY A 22 -1.37 -17.48 2.34
N GLY A 23 -1.84 -17.03 3.53
CA GLY A 23 -1.05 -17.03 4.75
C GLY A 23 -0.12 -15.82 4.94
N VAL A 24 -0.07 -14.89 3.97
CA VAL A 24 0.71 -13.64 4.07
C VAL A 24 -0.13 -12.56 4.73
N THR A 25 0.44 -11.90 5.76
CA THR A 25 -0.16 -10.74 6.43
C THR A 25 0.53 -9.45 5.98
N ILE A 26 -0.25 -8.48 5.50
CA ILE A 26 0.27 -7.21 4.98
C ILE A 26 -0.37 -6.05 5.73
N VAL A 27 0.46 -5.14 6.27
CA VAL A 27 -0.03 -3.86 6.76
C VAL A 27 0.07 -2.82 5.66
N LEU A 28 -1.05 -2.19 5.35
CA LEU A 28 -1.16 -1.08 4.41
C LEU A 28 -1.43 0.23 5.17
N ASP A 29 -0.63 1.22 4.86
CA ASP A 29 -0.76 2.56 5.43
C ASP A 29 -1.15 3.56 4.35
N ALA A 30 -2.32 4.17 4.51
CA ALA A 30 -2.73 5.31 3.69
C ALA A 30 -2.17 6.59 4.31
N GLY A 31 -1.18 7.20 3.69
CA GLY A 31 -0.52 8.39 4.20
C GLY A 31 -1.50 9.51 4.55
N HIS A 32 -1.15 10.33 5.55
CA HIS A 32 -1.97 11.44 6.04
C HIS A 32 -3.33 11.00 6.62
N GLY A 33 -4.31 11.91 6.67
CA GLY A 33 -5.67 11.66 7.17
C GLY A 33 -6.19 12.75 8.10
N GLY A 34 -7.52 12.89 8.18
CA GLY A 34 -8.18 13.88 9.03
C GLY A 34 -7.72 15.31 8.73
N ILE A 35 -7.20 15.97 9.76
CA ILE A 35 -6.67 17.34 9.67
C ILE A 35 -5.31 17.44 8.97
N ASP A 36 -4.60 16.33 8.80
CA ASP A 36 -3.40 16.26 7.98
C ASP A 36 -3.77 15.88 6.55
N GLY A 37 -4.03 16.86 5.71
CA GLY A 37 -4.35 16.65 4.31
C GLY A 37 -3.18 16.14 3.47
N GLY A 38 -1.94 16.29 3.94
CA GLY A 38 -0.75 16.13 3.10
C GLY A 38 -0.62 17.26 2.10
N ALA A 39 -0.13 16.96 0.90
CA ALA A 39 -0.08 17.91 -0.20
C ALA A 39 -1.48 18.17 -0.77
N SER A 40 -1.65 19.34 -1.40
CA SER A 40 -2.90 19.69 -2.11
C SER A 40 -2.61 20.51 -3.35
N ASN A 41 -3.47 20.36 -4.36
CA ASN A 41 -3.46 21.18 -5.57
C ASN A 41 -4.91 21.41 -6.02
N GLY A 42 -5.42 22.61 -5.80
CA GLY A 42 -6.86 22.92 -5.91
C GLY A 42 -7.66 22.09 -4.88
N ASP A 43 -8.72 21.46 -5.33
CA ASP A 43 -9.61 20.63 -4.50
C ASP A 43 -9.09 19.18 -4.32
N ILE A 44 -7.95 18.83 -4.92
CA ILE A 44 -7.36 17.50 -4.83
C ILE A 44 -6.38 17.47 -3.68
N ILE A 45 -6.63 16.58 -2.72
CA ILE A 45 -5.88 16.46 -1.47
C ILE A 45 -5.23 15.07 -1.41
N GLU A 46 -3.98 15.01 -0.99
CA GLU A 46 -3.20 13.77 -0.94
C GLU A 46 -3.87 12.68 -0.11
N LYS A 47 -4.40 13.01 1.08
CA LYS A 47 -5.05 12.04 1.96
C LYS A 47 -6.20 11.25 1.30
N ASP A 48 -6.93 11.88 0.38
CA ASP A 48 -8.07 11.26 -0.31
C ASP A 48 -7.57 10.27 -1.37
N ILE A 49 -6.52 10.64 -2.10
CA ILE A 49 -5.87 9.80 -3.11
C ILE A 49 -5.22 8.59 -2.44
N THR A 50 -4.45 8.82 -1.38
CA THR A 50 -3.75 7.74 -0.67
C THR A 50 -4.74 6.73 -0.09
N LEU A 51 -5.84 7.20 0.51
CA LEU A 51 -6.91 6.33 1.00
C LEU A 51 -7.55 5.52 -0.13
N ALA A 52 -7.91 6.18 -1.23
CA ALA A 52 -8.57 5.54 -2.36
C ALA A 52 -7.70 4.44 -2.98
N ILE A 53 -6.41 4.72 -3.24
CA ILE A 53 -5.47 3.73 -3.79
C ILE A 53 -5.24 2.60 -2.79
N THR A 54 -5.03 2.90 -1.51
CA THR A 54 -4.76 1.87 -0.48
C THR A 54 -5.95 0.94 -0.29
N GLN A 55 -7.19 1.46 -0.31
CA GLN A 55 -8.39 0.62 -0.26
C GLN A 55 -8.54 -0.29 -1.48
N LYS A 56 -8.18 0.19 -2.68
CA LYS A 56 -8.18 -0.61 -3.91
C LYS A 56 -7.10 -1.69 -3.84
N LEU A 57 -5.90 -1.35 -3.37
CA LEU A 57 -4.80 -2.28 -3.13
C LEU A 57 -5.20 -3.37 -2.12
N ALA A 58 -5.82 -2.99 -1.00
CA ALA A 58 -6.30 -3.94 -0.01
C ALA A 58 -7.29 -4.97 -0.62
N ARG A 59 -8.19 -4.51 -1.50
CA ARG A 59 -9.10 -5.42 -2.20
C ARG A 59 -8.38 -6.39 -3.16
N GLN A 60 -7.34 -5.92 -3.86
CA GLN A 60 -6.55 -6.78 -4.76
C GLN A 60 -5.80 -7.84 -3.96
N LEU A 61 -5.08 -7.45 -2.92
CA LEU A 61 -4.30 -8.36 -2.09
C LEU A 61 -5.17 -9.41 -1.38
N LYS A 62 -6.36 -9.01 -0.89
CA LYS A 62 -7.33 -9.97 -0.32
C LYS A 62 -7.83 -10.98 -1.35
N ARG A 63 -7.98 -10.61 -2.62
CA ARG A 63 -8.33 -11.55 -3.70
C ARG A 63 -7.21 -12.53 -4.01
N LEU A 64 -5.97 -12.15 -3.74
CA LEU A 64 -4.78 -13.01 -3.87
C LEU A 64 -4.58 -13.89 -2.62
N GLY A 65 -5.44 -13.79 -1.59
CA GLY A 65 -5.41 -14.62 -0.39
C GLY A 65 -4.72 -13.98 0.81
N ALA A 66 -4.18 -12.76 0.69
CA ALA A 66 -3.50 -12.09 1.80
C ALA A 66 -4.47 -11.65 2.92
N GLU A 67 -4.01 -11.73 4.16
CA GLU A 67 -4.59 -11.00 5.28
C GLU A 67 -4.11 -9.54 5.25
N VAL A 68 -5.04 -8.59 5.23
CA VAL A 68 -4.70 -7.18 5.08
C VAL A 68 -5.23 -6.36 6.24
N VAL A 69 -4.33 -5.70 6.95
CA VAL A 69 -4.62 -4.71 7.99
C VAL A 69 -4.32 -3.32 7.44
N MET A 70 -5.28 -2.41 7.50
CA MET A 70 -5.10 -1.01 7.12
C MET A 70 -4.92 -0.15 8.36
N THR A 71 -4.01 0.82 8.34
CA THR A 71 -3.79 1.75 9.46
C THR A 71 -4.98 2.70 9.65
N ARG A 72 -5.63 3.10 8.56
CA ARG A 72 -6.91 3.83 8.54
C ARG A 72 -7.77 3.37 7.37
N THR A 73 -9.08 3.47 7.53
CA THR A 73 -10.08 3.03 6.55
C THR A 73 -11.04 4.14 6.14
N THR A 74 -11.01 5.27 6.84
CA THR A 74 -11.87 6.44 6.61
C THR A 74 -11.04 7.68 6.26
N ASP A 75 -11.68 8.81 6.02
CA ASP A 75 -11.03 10.12 5.81
C ASP A 75 -10.30 10.63 7.08
N GLY A 76 -10.61 10.09 8.26
CA GLY A 76 -9.94 10.41 9.51
C GLY A 76 -8.45 10.09 9.50
N ASP A 77 -7.70 10.66 10.45
CA ASP A 77 -6.37 10.18 10.78
C ASP A 77 -6.46 8.90 11.63
N VAL A 78 -5.34 8.21 11.80
CA VAL A 78 -5.30 6.94 12.54
C VAL A 78 -5.74 7.12 14.00
N ILE A 79 -5.44 8.28 14.59
CA ILE A 79 -5.92 8.62 15.95
C ILE A 79 -7.43 8.70 16.01
N SER A 80 -8.07 9.34 15.02
CA SER A 80 -9.54 9.45 14.98
C SER A 80 -10.22 8.09 14.95
N GLU A 81 -9.63 7.10 14.29
CA GLU A 81 -10.21 5.76 14.19
C GLU A 81 -9.92 4.89 15.43
N HIS A 82 -8.69 4.95 15.96
CA HIS A 82 -8.27 4.02 17.02
C HIS A 82 -8.32 4.63 18.44
N LYS A 83 -8.30 5.97 18.55
CA LYS A 83 -8.28 6.69 19.83
C LYS A 83 -9.15 7.97 19.77
N PRO A 84 -10.45 7.88 19.44
CA PRO A 84 -11.29 9.03 19.09
C PRO A 84 -11.45 10.06 20.21
N ASN A 85 -11.20 9.68 21.46
CA ASN A 85 -11.35 10.57 22.62
C ASN A 85 -10.02 11.19 23.06
N GLU A 86 -8.90 10.93 22.36
CA GLU A 86 -7.61 11.46 22.75
C GLU A 86 -7.48 12.93 22.30
N THR A 87 -7.01 13.80 23.21
CA THR A 87 -6.82 15.21 22.96
C THR A 87 -5.35 15.58 22.97
N PHE A 88 -4.96 16.58 22.19
CA PHE A 88 -3.56 16.98 22.01
C PHE A 88 -3.39 18.48 22.20
N ALA A 89 -2.27 18.90 22.76
CA ALA A 89 -1.95 20.30 23.00
C ALA A 89 -1.77 21.11 21.69
N SER A 90 -1.45 20.44 20.58
CA SER A 90 -1.24 21.07 19.28
C SER A 90 -1.43 20.08 18.12
N LEU A 91 -1.65 20.62 16.90
CA LEU A 91 -1.68 19.83 15.66
C LEU A 91 -0.36 19.11 15.41
N ARG A 92 0.76 19.73 15.76
CA ARG A 92 2.09 19.11 15.62
C ARG A 92 2.21 17.87 16.50
N GLU A 93 1.73 17.97 17.75
CA GLU A 93 1.74 16.83 18.67
C GLU A 93 0.82 15.71 18.14
N ARG A 94 -0.39 16.05 17.70
CA ARG A 94 -1.31 15.09 17.10
C ARG A 94 -0.70 14.35 15.90
N LYS A 95 -0.11 15.07 14.94
CA LYS A 95 0.57 14.47 13.79
C LYS A 95 1.71 13.53 14.21
N LYS A 96 2.48 13.90 15.22
CA LYS A 96 3.56 13.05 15.76
C LYS A 96 3.00 11.77 16.37
N GLN A 97 1.94 11.88 17.18
CA GLN A 97 1.31 10.73 17.80
C GLN A 97 0.60 9.83 16.77
N ASP A 98 0.05 10.39 15.70
CA ASP A 98 -0.50 9.64 14.58
C ASP A 98 0.57 8.75 13.92
N ILE A 99 1.75 9.29 13.64
CA ILE A 99 2.88 8.52 13.11
C ILE A 99 3.30 7.41 14.08
N PHE A 100 3.35 7.68 15.38
CA PHE A 100 3.70 6.66 16.38
C PHE A 100 2.64 5.56 16.47
N LEU A 101 1.36 5.91 16.32
CA LEU A 101 0.28 4.93 16.33
C LEU A 101 0.33 4.04 15.08
N ARG A 102 0.62 4.59 13.89
CA ARG A 102 0.89 3.80 12.67
C ARG A 102 2.00 2.79 12.89
N GLN A 103 3.13 3.23 13.44
CA GLN A 103 4.24 2.34 13.77
C GLN A 103 3.85 1.28 14.80
N SER A 104 3.05 1.64 15.82
CA SER A 104 2.55 0.69 16.81
C SER A 104 1.63 -0.37 16.21
N ILE A 105 0.79 -0.01 15.22
CA ILE A 105 -0.03 -0.98 14.48
C ILE A 105 0.86 -1.97 13.72
N VAL A 106 1.88 -1.48 13.01
CA VAL A 106 2.83 -2.36 12.31
C VAL A 106 3.51 -3.31 13.29
N ALA A 107 4.06 -2.79 14.39
CA ALA A 107 4.77 -3.58 15.38
C ALA A 107 3.88 -4.63 16.07
N SER A 108 2.61 -4.29 16.40
CA SER A 108 1.68 -5.21 17.05
C SER A 108 1.10 -6.27 16.10
N THR A 109 0.97 -5.94 14.82
CA THR A 109 0.48 -6.87 13.79
C THR A 109 1.55 -7.92 13.43
N GLN A 110 2.83 -7.56 13.51
CA GLN A 110 3.96 -8.39 13.06
C GLN A 110 3.72 -8.94 11.65
N PRO A 111 3.49 -8.08 10.64
CA PRO A 111 3.14 -8.51 9.29
C PRO A 111 4.36 -9.06 8.55
N ASP A 112 4.14 -9.73 7.44
CA ASP A 112 5.19 -10.13 6.51
C ASP A 112 5.70 -8.95 5.67
N LEU A 113 4.83 -7.95 5.39
CA LEU A 113 5.15 -6.73 4.66
C LEU A 113 4.46 -5.49 5.25
N PHE A 114 5.13 -4.34 5.09
CA PHE A 114 4.57 -3.03 5.36
C PHE A 114 4.69 -2.11 4.14
N ILE A 115 3.56 -1.57 3.68
CA ILE A 115 3.49 -0.66 2.52
C ILE A 115 2.81 0.63 2.95
N THR A 116 3.50 1.77 2.82
CA THR A 116 2.86 3.09 2.99
C THR A 116 2.71 3.78 1.62
N VAL A 117 1.52 4.30 1.35
CA VAL A 117 1.13 4.89 0.07
C VAL A 117 0.98 6.39 0.23
N HIS A 118 1.67 7.14 -0.64
CA HIS A 118 1.72 8.60 -0.67
C HIS A 118 1.54 9.15 -2.09
N ALA A 119 1.40 10.46 -2.21
CA ALA A 119 1.48 11.19 -3.47
C ALA A 119 2.37 12.43 -3.28
N ASN A 120 3.44 12.48 -4.03
CA ASN A 120 4.47 13.50 -3.89
C ASN A 120 3.98 14.89 -4.31
N ALA A 121 4.58 15.93 -3.75
CA ALA A 121 4.43 17.31 -4.22
C ALA A 121 5.70 18.10 -3.97
N ILE A 122 6.25 18.67 -5.03
CA ILE A 122 7.40 19.57 -4.96
C ILE A 122 7.11 20.82 -5.80
N PRO A 123 7.75 21.97 -5.50
CA PRO A 123 7.40 23.25 -6.15
C PRO A 123 7.51 23.26 -7.67
N ASP A 124 8.38 22.43 -8.25
CA ASP A 124 8.59 22.39 -9.70
C ASP A 124 7.67 21.34 -10.35
N SER A 125 6.69 21.81 -11.13
CA SER A 125 5.66 20.99 -11.78
C SER A 125 6.16 20.10 -12.92
N LYS A 126 7.43 20.21 -13.32
CA LYS A 126 8.03 19.31 -14.35
C LYS A 126 8.21 17.88 -13.84
N TRP A 127 8.28 17.70 -12.52
CA TRP A 127 8.47 16.37 -11.95
C TRP A 127 7.21 15.53 -12.09
N ARG A 128 7.43 14.28 -12.52
CA ARG A 128 6.36 13.32 -12.77
C ARG A 128 6.87 11.88 -12.55
N GLY A 129 5.94 10.94 -12.47
CA GLY A 129 6.20 9.51 -12.38
C GLY A 129 6.26 9.00 -10.96
N ALA A 130 5.77 7.78 -10.76
CA ALA A 130 5.84 7.11 -9.47
C ALA A 130 7.28 6.85 -9.03
N GLN A 131 7.46 6.70 -7.71
CA GLN A 131 8.75 6.38 -7.09
C GLN A 131 8.53 5.46 -5.91
N VAL A 132 9.31 4.39 -5.79
CA VAL A 132 9.30 3.52 -4.62
C VAL A 132 10.58 3.72 -3.81
N PHE A 133 10.39 3.93 -2.50
CA PHE A 133 11.48 4.13 -1.55
C PHE A 133 11.54 2.99 -0.54
N TYR A 134 12.77 2.66 -0.11
CA TYR A 134 13.05 1.76 1.00
C TYR A 134 14.07 2.39 1.95
N HIS A 135 14.09 1.97 3.22
CA HIS A 135 15.05 2.53 4.16
C HIS A 135 16.44 1.90 3.96
N LYS A 136 17.48 2.75 3.85
CA LYS A 136 18.86 2.34 3.55
C LYS A 136 19.42 1.28 4.52
N THR A 137 19.08 1.40 5.79
CA THR A 137 19.53 0.51 6.88
C THR A 137 18.35 -0.21 7.54
N GLY A 138 17.20 -0.34 6.84
CA GLY A 138 16.03 -1.08 7.28
C GLY A 138 16.20 -2.58 7.05
N HIS A 139 15.07 -3.30 7.01
CA HIS A 139 15.05 -4.72 6.72
C HIS A 139 15.70 -5.00 5.34
N GLU A 140 16.59 -5.99 5.26
CA GLU A 140 17.39 -6.28 4.06
C GLU A 140 16.54 -6.56 2.81
N SER A 141 15.42 -7.25 2.97
CA SER A 141 14.50 -7.56 1.87
C SER A 141 13.68 -6.36 1.39
N SER A 142 13.71 -5.21 2.08
CA SER A 142 12.98 -4.00 1.64
C SER A 142 13.44 -3.50 0.28
N GLN A 143 14.72 -3.67 -0.05
CA GLN A 143 15.25 -3.29 -1.36
C GLN A 143 14.68 -4.17 -2.48
N TYR A 144 14.54 -5.47 -2.25
CA TYR A 144 13.99 -6.41 -3.23
C TYR A 144 12.51 -6.12 -3.46
N LEU A 145 11.74 -5.94 -2.38
CA LEU A 145 10.34 -5.52 -2.44
C LEU A 145 10.17 -4.20 -3.21
N ALA A 146 11.00 -3.19 -2.90
CA ALA A 146 10.94 -1.90 -3.58
C ALA A 146 11.22 -2.01 -5.08
N LYS A 147 12.18 -2.83 -5.47
CA LYS A 147 12.51 -3.09 -6.89
C LYS A 147 11.35 -3.79 -7.59
N SER A 148 10.80 -4.85 -7.00
CA SER A 148 9.69 -5.60 -7.58
C SER A 148 8.46 -4.71 -7.81
N VAL A 149 8.06 -3.93 -6.79
CA VAL A 149 6.93 -2.98 -6.91
C VAL A 149 7.23 -1.89 -7.95
N MET A 150 8.46 -1.37 -8.00
CA MET A 150 8.84 -0.34 -8.96
C MET A 150 8.81 -0.84 -10.40
N GLU A 151 9.34 -2.04 -10.67
CA GLU A 151 9.32 -2.66 -12.01
C GLU A 151 7.88 -2.95 -12.46
N SER A 152 7.03 -3.45 -11.57
CA SER A 152 5.62 -3.66 -11.90
C SER A 152 4.90 -2.35 -12.25
N ILE A 153 5.12 -1.28 -11.49
CA ILE A 153 4.55 0.05 -11.80
C ILE A 153 5.06 0.56 -13.17
N LYS A 154 6.35 0.40 -13.46
CA LYS A 154 6.94 0.77 -14.76
C LYS A 154 6.30 0.01 -15.91
N GLY A 155 6.17 -1.31 -15.76
CA GLY A 155 5.60 -2.19 -16.78
C GLY A 155 4.13 -1.94 -17.06
N GLU A 156 3.32 -1.80 -16.02
CA GLU A 156 1.87 -1.67 -16.13
C GLU A 156 1.38 -0.26 -16.49
N LEU A 157 2.04 0.78 -15.98
CA LEU A 157 1.59 2.17 -16.14
C LEU A 157 2.43 2.96 -17.12
N GLY A 158 3.71 2.60 -17.33
CA GLY A 158 4.61 3.34 -18.20
C GLY A 158 4.81 4.81 -17.79
N ASN A 159 4.47 5.16 -16.54
CA ASN A 159 4.43 6.54 -16.05
C ASN A 159 5.77 7.03 -15.49
N THR A 160 6.77 6.16 -15.40
CA THR A 160 8.07 6.47 -14.80
C THR A 160 9.19 5.64 -15.43
N THR A 161 10.40 6.20 -15.42
CA THR A 161 11.65 5.49 -15.76
C THR A 161 12.58 5.34 -14.54
N ARG A 162 12.08 5.66 -13.34
CA ARG A 162 12.87 5.68 -12.12
C ARG A 162 13.13 4.26 -11.61
N GLU A 163 14.16 4.15 -10.79
CA GLU A 163 14.49 2.94 -10.04
C GLU A 163 14.08 3.09 -8.58
N ALA A 164 13.93 1.97 -7.87
CA ALA A 164 13.74 1.99 -6.43
C ALA A 164 14.91 2.70 -5.73
N LEU A 165 14.63 3.58 -4.77
CA LEU A 165 15.63 4.46 -4.17
C LEU A 165 15.70 4.31 -2.65
N ALA A 166 16.92 4.25 -2.12
CA ALA A 166 17.16 4.24 -0.68
C ALA A 166 16.93 5.64 -0.08
N ILE A 167 16.26 5.70 1.09
CA ILE A 167 15.99 6.92 1.84
C ILE A 167 16.28 6.69 3.34
N GLU A 168 16.57 7.76 4.09
CA GLU A 168 16.91 7.66 5.53
C GLU A 168 15.92 8.41 6.44
N GLN A 169 15.08 9.29 5.88
CA GLN A 169 14.30 10.27 6.63
C GLN A 169 12.91 9.78 7.03
N ILE A 170 12.44 8.67 6.48
CA ILE A 170 11.08 8.18 6.73
C ILE A 170 11.04 7.32 7.98
N TYR A 171 10.43 7.86 9.04
CA TYR A 171 10.36 7.24 10.37
C TYR A 171 9.73 5.84 10.34
N LEU A 172 8.62 5.67 9.62
CA LEU A 172 7.92 4.38 9.54
C LEU A 172 8.80 3.30 8.93
N LEU A 173 9.48 3.60 7.82
CA LEU A 173 10.39 2.65 7.17
C LEU A 173 11.62 2.34 8.04
N LYS A 174 12.12 3.35 8.78
CA LYS A 174 13.26 3.18 9.69
C LYS A 174 12.94 2.25 10.86
N LYS A 175 11.68 2.21 11.29
CA LYS A 175 11.21 1.49 12.48
C LYS A 175 10.51 0.18 12.16
N ALA A 176 10.35 -0.15 10.89
CA ALA A 176 9.81 -1.43 10.47
C ALA A 176 10.88 -2.52 10.59
N ASP A 177 10.57 -3.56 11.36
CA ASP A 177 11.41 -4.77 11.51
C ASP A 177 11.10 -5.83 10.44
N VAL A 178 10.29 -5.45 9.44
CA VAL A 178 9.84 -6.28 8.32
C VAL A 178 10.14 -5.56 6.99
N PRO A 179 10.13 -6.25 5.84
CA PRO A 179 10.24 -5.62 4.53
C PRO A 179 9.22 -4.49 4.39
N ALA A 180 9.71 -3.26 4.17
CA ALA A 180 8.89 -2.07 4.19
C ALA A 180 9.25 -1.10 3.07
N VAL A 181 8.24 -0.56 2.39
CA VAL A 181 8.40 0.42 1.32
C VAL A 181 7.40 1.56 1.42
N LEU A 182 7.82 2.72 0.92
CA LEU A 182 6.95 3.86 0.66
C LEU A 182 6.76 3.98 -0.86
N VAL A 183 5.51 4.05 -1.30
CA VAL A 183 5.14 4.22 -2.71
C VAL A 183 4.58 5.61 -2.91
N GLU A 184 5.36 6.47 -3.58
CA GLU A 184 4.90 7.75 -4.12
C GLU A 184 4.24 7.47 -5.47
N THR A 185 2.94 7.61 -5.54
CA THR A 185 2.13 7.19 -6.70
C THR A 185 2.19 8.16 -7.88
N GLY A 186 2.75 9.35 -7.69
CA GLY A 186 2.92 10.42 -8.68
C GLY A 186 3.06 11.77 -7.99
N PHE A 187 3.06 12.86 -8.77
CA PHE A 187 3.24 14.22 -8.26
C PHE A 187 1.97 15.05 -8.39
N LEU A 188 1.36 15.43 -7.27
CA LEU A 188 0.23 16.37 -7.23
C LEU A 188 0.57 17.76 -7.76
N SER A 189 1.84 18.16 -7.68
CA SER A 189 2.33 19.41 -8.25
C SER A 189 2.35 19.42 -9.79
N ASN A 190 2.30 18.26 -10.44
CA ASN A 190 2.20 18.15 -11.90
C ASN A 190 0.72 18.09 -12.32
N PRO A 191 0.20 19.00 -13.15
CA PRO A 191 -1.22 19.04 -13.49
C PRO A 191 -1.74 17.77 -14.17
N GLU A 192 -0.94 17.14 -15.06
CA GLU A 192 -1.34 15.90 -15.74
C GLU A 192 -1.44 14.73 -14.77
N GLU A 193 -0.45 14.58 -13.88
CA GLU A 193 -0.48 13.52 -12.88
C GLU A 193 -1.53 13.74 -11.80
N ARG A 194 -1.75 14.98 -11.38
CA ARG A 194 -2.83 15.34 -10.47
C ARG A 194 -4.18 14.84 -10.99
N ASP A 195 -4.48 15.10 -12.26
CA ASP A 195 -5.74 14.68 -12.88
C ASP A 195 -5.82 13.15 -13.01
N LEU A 196 -4.72 12.48 -13.34
CA LEU A 196 -4.63 11.01 -13.31
C LEU A 196 -4.82 10.44 -11.91
N LEU A 197 -4.16 10.99 -10.90
CA LEU A 197 -4.28 10.53 -9.50
C LEU A 197 -5.71 10.69 -8.95
N ALA A 198 -6.47 11.67 -9.45
CA ALA A 198 -7.89 11.85 -9.13
C ALA A 198 -8.81 10.87 -9.90
N ASP A 199 -8.36 10.29 -11.01
CA ASP A 199 -9.15 9.36 -11.82
C ASP A 199 -9.23 7.96 -11.18
N LYS A 200 -10.45 7.46 -11.00
CA LYS A 200 -10.70 6.18 -10.32
C LYS A 200 -10.11 4.99 -11.08
N ASN A 201 -10.10 5.02 -12.41
CA ASN A 201 -9.55 3.93 -13.22
C ASN A 201 -8.02 3.91 -13.13
N TYR A 202 -7.38 5.09 -13.10
CA TYR A 202 -5.95 5.18 -12.88
C TYR A 202 -5.55 4.68 -11.48
N GLN A 203 -6.32 5.03 -10.44
CA GLN A 203 -6.11 4.50 -9.09
C GLN A 203 -6.26 2.98 -9.04
N ASP A 204 -7.21 2.37 -9.79
CA ASP A 204 -7.36 0.92 -9.89
C ASP A 204 -6.14 0.28 -10.56
N LYS A 205 -5.62 0.87 -11.64
CA LYS A 205 -4.39 0.42 -12.32
C LYS A 205 -3.16 0.53 -11.41
N MET A 206 -3.01 1.65 -10.68
CA MET A 206 -1.91 1.83 -9.73
C MET A 206 -1.97 0.78 -8.61
N ALA A 207 -3.14 0.55 -8.04
CA ALA A 207 -3.34 -0.48 -7.01
C ALA A 207 -3.03 -1.89 -7.56
N ALA A 208 -3.45 -2.20 -8.78
CA ALA A 208 -3.15 -3.49 -9.42
C ALA A 208 -1.65 -3.67 -9.68
N ALA A 209 -0.96 -2.62 -10.16
CA ALA A 209 0.48 -2.65 -10.37
C ALA A 209 1.25 -2.87 -9.05
N ILE A 210 0.86 -2.19 -7.96
CA ILE A 210 1.48 -2.42 -6.65
C ILE A 210 1.23 -3.87 -6.18
N ALA A 211 -0.02 -4.37 -6.30
CA ALA A 211 -0.36 -5.72 -5.91
C ALA A 211 0.44 -6.77 -6.70
N ARG A 212 0.59 -6.57 -8.02
CA ARG A 212 1.41 -7.44 -8.87
C ARG A 212 2.87 -7.46 -8.44
N GLY A 213 3.46 -6.29 -8.16
CA GLY A 213 4.84 -6.22 -7.68
C GLY A 213 5.04 -6.87 -6.30
N ILE A 214 4.01 -6.89 -5.44
CA ILE A 214 4.04 -7.66 -4.19
C ILE A 214 3.99 -9.17 -4.47
N GLU A 215 3.11 -9.63 -5.37
CA GLU A 215 3.04 -11.03 -5.79
C GLU A 215 4.38 -11.49 -6.38
N ASP A 216 4.95 -10.74 -7.33
CA ASP A 216 6.24 -11.04 -7.94
C ASP A 216 7.39 -11.09 -6.91
N TYR A 217 7.34 -10.27 -5.85
CA TYR A 217 8.32 -10.33 -4.76
C TYR A 217 8.26 -11.67 -4.02
N PHE A 218 7.08 -12.19 -3.73
CA PHE A 218 6.95 -13.48 -3.05
C PHE A 218 7.36 -14.64 -3.97
N ASP A 219 7.02 -14.60 -5.25
CA ASP A 219 7.43 -15.62 -6.21
C ASP A 219 8.97 -15.73 -6.29
N MET A 220 9.70 -14.60 -6.23
CA MET A 220 11.18 -14.60 -6.24
C MET A 220 11.81 -15.08 -4.92
N THR A 221 11.10 -15.00 -3.80
CA THR A 221 11.66 -15.35 -2.48
C THR A 221 11.45 -16.81 -2.10
N PHE A 222 10.57 -17.53 -2.80
CA PHE A 222 10.25 -18.93 -2.53
C PHE A 222 10.80 -19.90 -3.60
N GLU A 223 11.54 -19.39 -4.63
CA GLU A 223 12.38 -20.19 -5.51
C GLU A 223 13.81 -20.33 -4.94
#